data_a85f211b1b2212638b20d3656ef539e5
#
_entry.id   a85f211b1b2212638b20d3656ef539e5
#
_cell.length_a   1.000
_cell.length_b   1.000
_cell.length_c   1.000
_cell.angle_alpha   90.00
_cell.angle_beta   90.00
_cell.angle_gamma   90.00
#
_symmetry.space_group_name_H-M   'P 1'
#
loop_
_entity.id
_entity.type
_entity.pdbx_description
1 polymer ?
#
loop_
_entity_poly.entity_id
_entity_poly.type
_entity_poly.pdbx_seq_one_letter_code
_entity_poly.pdbx_strand_id
1 'polypeptide(L)'
;MAPVSGAVRVLDTAAGRFRVELAGGHVIVARRVLAATGLVDRLPDIEGLARHWGVDVIHCPFCHGFEVRDRRVVQIVTDPIGLHPALLFRQLTDRLTLVLDGVEPGHPELDVLRGAGVDVVEGPVRRIVSGEHGGVAAVDLEDGTSIAADAIVVTARFEVRAAPFASLGLVPTPLQSGLGDHVETDPSGAT
;
A
#
# COMPACT_ATOMS: atom_id res chain seq x y z
N MET A 1 0.54 -20.07 -30.56
CA MET A 1 1.82 -19.39 -30.31
C MET A 1 2.11 -19.55 -28.83
N ALA A 2 3.28 -20.05 -28.44
CA ALA A 2 3.62 -20.23 -27.04
C ALA A 2 3.84 -18.86 -26.38
N PRO A 3 3.48 -18.67 -25.11
CA PRO A 3 3.76 -17.43 -24.38
C PRO A 3 5.28 -17.25 -24.25
N VAL A 4 5.75 -16.04 -24.50
CA VAL A 4 7.15 -15.62 -24.27
C VAL A 4 7.15 -14.80 -23.01
N SER A 5 7.95 -15.20 -22.02
CA SER A 5 8.11 -14.47 -20.76
C SER A 5 9.51 -13.87 -20.64
N GLY A 6 9.61 -12.74 -19.97
CA GLY A 6 10.87 -12.07 -19.70
C GLY A 6 10.65 -10.61 -19.28
N ALA A 7 11.64 -10.04 -18.60
CA ALA A 7 11.61 -8.62 -18.26
C ALA A 7 11.72 -7.76 -19.52
N VAL A 8 10.89 -6.74 -19.63
CA VAL A 8 10.98 -5.73 -20.69
C VAL A 8 12.23 -4.89 -20.45
N ARG A 9 13.12 -4.84 -21.44
CA ARG A 9 14.34 -4.05 -21.40
C ARG A 9 14.20 -2.75 -22.18
N VAL A 10 13.58 -2.83 -23.36
CA VAL A 10 13.34 -1.68 -24.23
C VAL A 10 11.93 -1.79 -24.80
N LEU A 11 11.20 -0.70 -24.77
CA LEU A 11 9.94 -0.52 -25.45
C LEU A 11 10.00 0.79 -26.24
N ASP A 12 9.87 0.71 -27.55
CA ASP A 12 9.89 1.86 -28.45
C ASP A 12 8.84 1.72 -29.55
N THR A 13 8.68 2.77 -30.38
CA THR A 13 7.82 2.73 -31.56
C THR A 13 8.67 2.81 -32.82
N ALA A 14 8.39 1.90 -33.76
CA ALA A 14 9.01 1.90 -35.08
C ALA A 14 7.95 1.62 -36.15
N ALA A 15 7.87 2.45 -37.17
CA ALA A 15 6.92 2.34 -38.27
C ALA A 15 5.45 2.15 -37.82
N GLY A 16 5.02 2.88 -36.78
CA GLY A 16 3.66 2.80 -36.23
C GLY A 16 3.35 1.49 -35.49
N ARG A 17 4.38 0.80 -35.02
CA ARG A 17 4.27 -0.42 -34.21
C ARG A 17 5.16 -0.31 -32.98
N PHE A 18 4.79 -1.01 -31.94
CA PHE A 18 5.61 -1.16 -30.74
C PHE A 18 6.66 -2.24 -30.95
N ARG A 19 7.90 -1.93 -30.63
CA ARG A 19 9.01 -2.87 -30.55
C ARG A 19 9.31 -3.14 -29.09
N VAL A 20 9.15 -4.37 -28.66
CA VAL A 20 9.38 -4.81 -27.26
C VAL A 20 10.61 -5.72 -27.28
N GLU A 21 11.66 -5.32 -26.57
CA GLU A 21 12.84 -6.13 -26.36
C GLU A 21 12.88 -6.67 -24.93
N LEU A 22 12.99 -7.98 -24.80
CA LEU A 22 13.10 -8.65 -23.51
C LEU A 22 14.56 -8.81 -23.08
N ALA A 23 14.82 -8.93 -21.80
CA ALA A 23 16.16 -9.09 -21.25
C ALA A 23 16.94 -10.28 -21.83
N GLY A 24 16.24 -11.31 -22.34
CA GLY A 24 16.82 -12.45 -23.04
C GLY A 24 17.15 -12.20 -24.52
N GLY A 25 17.03 -10.95 -25.02
CA GLY A 25 17.33 -10.58 -26.40
C GLY A 25 16.22 -10.87 -27.41
N HIS A 26 15.08 -11.42 -26.96
CA HIS A 26 13.93 -11.61 -27.85
C HIS A 26 13.28 -10.28 -28.20
N VAL A 27 12.94 -10.09 -29.44
CA VAL A 27 12.25 -8.90 -29.95
C VAL A 27 10.86 -9.27 -30.42
N ILE A 28 9.85 -8.57 -29.94
CA ILE A 28 8.45 -8.73 -30.30
C ILE A 28 8.00 -7.42 -30.97
N VAL A 29 7.33 -7.50 -32.09
CA VAL A 29 6.71 -6.36 -32.76
C VAL A 29 5.19 -6.49 -32.64
N ALA A 30 4.55 -5.50 -32.00
CA ALA A 30 3.12 -5.52 -31.73
C ALA A 30 2.43 -4.26 -32.23
N ARG A 31 1.14 -4.38 -32.58
CA ARG A 31 0.32 -3.22 -32.93
C ARG A 31 -0.18 -2.46 -31.71
N ARG A 32 -0.31 -3.17 -30.59
CA ARG A 32 -0.77 -2.63 -29.29
C ARG A 32 -0.01 -3.34 -28.17
N VAL A 33 0.20 -2.63 -27.09
CA VAL A 33 0.76 -3.14 -25.84
C VAL A 33 -0.25 -2.85 -24.71
N LEU A 34 -0.53 -3.85 -23.90
CA LEU A 34 -1.31 -3.68 -22.68
C LEU A 34 -0.34 -3.52 -21.51
N ALA A 35 -0.38 -2.36 -20.86
CA ALA A 35 0.36 -2.11 -19.63
C ALA A 35 -0.41 -2.70 -18.44
N ALA A 36 0.07 -3.82 -17.91
CA ALA A 36 -0.49 -4.49 -16.74
C ALA A 36 0.63 -4.83 -15.73
N THR A 37 1.52 -3.86 -15.51
CA THR A 37 2.75 -4.03 -14.71
C THR A 37 2.53 -3.98 -13.20
N GLY A 38 1.33 -3.56 -12.77
CA GLY A 38 0.97 -3.43 -11.36
C GLY A 38 1.67 -2.26 -10.67
N LEU A 39 1.64 -2.31 -9.35
CA LEU A 39 2.12 -1.27 -8.46
C LEU A 39 3.25 -1.79 -7.54
N VAL A 40 3.95 -0.87 -6.92
CA VAL A 40 4.84 -1.12 -5.78
C VAL A 40 4.23 -0.45 -4.56
N ASP A 41 4.05 -1.20 -3.49
CA ASP A 41 3.62 -0.66 -2.21
C ASP A 41 4.82 -0.01 -1.52
N ARG A 42 4.74 1.30 -1.26
CA ARG A 42 5.70 2.03 -0.45
C ARG A 42 5.17 2.12 0.97
N LEU A 43 5.75 1.34 1.83
CA LEU A 43 5.38 1.26 3.24
C LEU A 43 6.03 2.39 4.05
N PRO A 44 5.43 2.78 5.19
CA PRO A 44 6.13 3.59 6.19
C PRO A 44 7.45 2.92 6.61
N ASP A 45 8.48 3.74 6.86
CA ASP A 45 9.78 3.26 7.31
C ASP A 45 9.76 2.99 8.82
N ILE A 46 9.16 1.85 9.19
CA ILE A 46 9.03 1.38 10.56
C ILE A 46 9.77 0.05 10.68
N GLU A 47 10.65 -0.08 11.66
CA GLU A 47 11.41 -1.31 11.91
C GLU A 47 10.47 -2.51 12.07
N GLY A 48 10.75 -3.58 11.32
CA GLY A 48 9.98 -4.83 11.37
C GLY A 48 8.70 -4.85 10.51
N LEU A 49 8.17 -3.70 10.07
CA LEU A 49 6.89 -3.62 9.37
C LEU A 49 6.88 -4.39 8.04
N ALA A 50 7.88 -4.17 7.20
CA ALA A 50 7.95 -4.81 5.89
C ALA A 50 8.03 -6.36 5.95
N ARG A 51 8.53 -6.91 7.07
CA ARG A 51 8.64 -8.37 7.28
C ARG A 51 7.27 -9.05 7.33
N HIS A 52 6.25 -8.33 7.82
CA HIS A 52 4.90 -8.85 8.02
C HIS A 52 3.92 -8.40 6.94
N TRP A 53 4.40 -7.63 5.93
CA TRP A 53 3.55 -7.10 4.86
C TRP A 53 2.86 -8.21 4.07
N GLY A 54 1.54 -8.06 3.89
CA GLY A 54 0.71 -9.03 3.17
C GLY A 54 0.33 -10.28 3.98
N VAL A 55 0.73 -10.35 5.26
CA VAL A 55 0.34 -11.43 6.20
C VAL A 55 -0.42 -10.82 7.39
N ASP A 56 0.30 -10.23 8.35
CA ASP A 56 -0.29 -9.60 9.54
C ASP A 56 -0.27 -8.07 9.45
N VAL A 57 0.49 -7.49 8.53
CA VAL A 57 0.46 -6.08 8.16
C VAL A 57 -0.30 -5.94 6.85
N ILE A 58 -1.42 -5.24 6.87
CA ILE A 58 -2.38 -5.11 5.77
C ILE A 58 -2.76 -3.64 5.56
N HIS A 59 -3.46 -3.32 4.46
CA HIS A 59 -3.94 -1.96 4.23
C HIS A 59 -5.44 -1.87 3.93
N CYS A 60 -6.02 -2.92 3.35
CA CYS A 60 -7.36 -2.85 2.77
C CYS A 60 -8.36 -3.68 3.56
N PRO A 61 -9.42 -3.06 4.12
CA PRO A 61 -10.44 -3.79 4.87
C PRO A 61 -11.25 -4.76 4.00
N PHE A 62 -11.43 -4.44 2.71
CA PHE A 62 -12.18 -5.30 1.78
C PHE A 62 -11.38 -6.50 1.28
N CYS A 63 -10.03 -6.39 1.26
CA CYS A 63 -9.15 -7.45 0.76
C CYS A 63 -8.82 -8.47 1.85
N HIS A 64 -8.52 -7.99 3.08
CA HIS A 64 -8.00 -8.81 4.18
C HIS A 64 -8.72 -8.59 5.51
N GLY A 65 -9.75 -7.73 5.55
CA GLY A 65 -10.40 -7.39 6.81
C GLY A 65 -11.10 -8.58 7.47
N PHE A 66 -11.62 -9.52 6.68
CA PHE A 66 -12.28 -10.71 7.20
C PHE A 66 -11.32 -11.63 7.97
N GLU A 67 -10.07 -11.73 7.55
CA GLU A 67 -9.01 -12.54 8.16
C GLU A 67 -8.58 -11.99 9.54
N VAL A 68 -8.76 -10.67 9.74
CA VAL A 68 -8.38 -9.99 10.98
C VAL A 68 -9.57 -9.64 11.88
N ARG A 69 -10.78 -10.07 11.52
CA ARG A 69 -11.98 -9.83 12.34
C ARG A 69 -11.80 -10.40 13.75
N ASP A 70 -12.38 -9.72 14.72
CA ASP A 70 -12.35 -10.08 16.14
C ASP A 70 -10.94 -10.12 16.78
N ARG A 71 -9.89 -9.72 16.03
CA ARG A 71 -8.51 -9.64 16.52
C ARG A 71 -8.21 -8.27 17.12
N ARG A 72 -7.10 -8.17 17.84
CA ARG A 72 -6.51 -6.89 18.26
C ARG A 72 -5.83 -6.28 17.03
N VAL A 73 -6.43 -5.23 16.48
CA VAL A 73 -5.92 -4.53 15.31
C VAL A 73 -5.34 -3.19 15.76
N VAL A 74 -4.10 -2.94 15.39
CA VAL A 74 -3.47 -1.62 15.55
C VAL A 74 -3.37 -0.97 14.18
N GLN A 75 -4.01 0.17 14.00
CA GLN A 75 -3.88 0.96 12.79
C GLN A 75 -2.90 2.10 13.02
N ILE A 76 -1.79 2.10 12.30
CA ILE A 76 -0.77 3.15 12.36
C ILE A 76 -1.09 4.20 11.30
N VAL A 77 -1.26 5.43 11.72
CA VAL A 77 -1.68 6.54 10.86
C VAL A 77 -0.54 7.56 10.80
N THR A 78 0.18 7.56 9.68
CA THR A 78 1.30 8.47 9.40
C THR A 78 0.89 9.69 8.55
N ASP A 79 -0.33 9.67 8.02
CA ASP A 79 -0.93 10.74 7.20
C ASP A 79 -2.45 10.73 7.43
N PRO A 80 -3.14 11.88 7.47
CA PRO A 80 -4.59 11.97 7.71
C PRO A 80 -5.45 11.07 6.80
N ILE A 81 -5.02 10.77 5.59
CA ILE A 81 -5.73 9.86 4.69
C ILE A 81 -5.86 8.45 5.28
N GLY A 82 -4.96 8.08 6.17
CA GLY A 82 -4.98 6.82 6.91
C GLY A 82 -6.12 6.71 7.93
N LEU A 83 -6.81 7.80 8.28
CA LEU A 83 -7.97 7.77 9.18
C LEU A 83 -9.20 7.15 8.48
N HIS A 84 -9.34 7.37 7.19
CA HIS A 84 -10.53 6.97 6.42
C HIS A 84 -10.92 5.48 6.57
N PRO A 85 -10.03 4.48 6.50
CA PRO A 85 -10.41 3.08 6.64
C PRO A 85 -10.72 2.64 8.08
N ALA A 86 -10.45 3.47 9.10
CA ALA A 86 -10.58 3.07 10.50
C ALA A 86 -12.01 2.65 10.88
N LEU A 87 -13.03 3.39 10.42
CA LEU A 87 -14.44 3.02 10.67
C LEU A 87 -14.82 1.70 10.01
N LEU A 88 -14.21 1.34 8.90
CA LEU A 88 -14.45 0.06 8.24
C LEU A 88 -13.82 -1.09 9.04
N PHE A 89 -12.59 -0.91 9.53
CA PHE A 89 -11.97 -1.90 10.43
C PHE A 89 -12.70 -2.01 11.76
N ARG A 90 -13.25 -0.91 12.29
CA ARG A 90 -14.06 -0.94 13.53
C ARG A 90 -15.31 -1.81 13.40
N GLN A 91 -15.86 -1.95 12.20
CA GLN A 91 -16.99 -2.89 11.96
C GLN A 91 -16.57 -4.35 11.97
N LEU A 92 -15.27 -4.64 11.84
CA LEU A 92 -14.73 -6.00 11.81
C LEU A 92 -14.20 -6.44 13.17
N THR A 93 -13.80 -5.49 14.04
CA THR A 93 -13.31 -5.79 15.39
C THR A 93 -13.64 -4.68 16.38
N ASP A 94 -14.01 -5.07 17.60
CA ASP A 94 -14.18 -4.13 18.71
C ASP A 94 -12.85 -3.75 19.40
N ARG A 95 -11.73 -4.34 18.97
CA ARG A 95 -10.39 -4.16 19.53
C ARG A 95 -9.48 -3.46 18.55
N LEU A 96 -9.94 -2.27 18.08
CA LEU A 96 -9.18 -1.39 17.19
C LEU A 96 -8.54 -0.29 18.00
N THR A 97 -7.21 -0.16 17.89
CA THR A 97 -6.43 0.95 18.40
C THR A 97 -5.82 1.72 17.23
N LEU A 98 -6.00 3.03 17.20
CA LEU A 98 -5.29 3.94 16.30
C LEU A 98 -4.03 4.45 16.99
N VAL A 99 -2.91 4.40 16.29
CA VAL A 99 -1.66 5.08 16.68
C VAL A 99 -1.43 6.24 15.74
N LEU A 100 -1.43 7.47 16.28
CA LEU A 100 -1.18 8.69 15.52
C LEU A 100 0.33 8.94 15.49
N ASP A 101 0.96 8.56 14.39
CA ASP A 101 2.39 8.76 14.14
C ASP A 101 2.59 9.91 13.15
N GLY A 102 2.60 11.13 13.65
CA GLY A 102 2.73 12.36 12.86
C GLY A 102 1.41 13.01 12.42
N VAL A 103 0.26 12.49 12.87
CA VAL A 103 -1.06 13.11 12.62
C VAL A 103 -1.50 13.90 13.85
N GLU A 104 -2.01 15.11 13.61
CA GLU A 104 -2.47 16.02 14.66
C GLU A 104 -3.62 15.42 15.48
N PRO A 105 -3.54 15.43 16.85
CA PRO A 105 -4.56 14.84 17.72
C PRO A 105 -5.92 15.54 17.67
N GLY A 106 -5.98 16.75 17.12
CA GLY A 106 -7.19 17.56 16.94
C GLY A 106 -7.89 17.35 15.61
N HIS A 107 -7.50 16.33 14.80
CA HIS A 107 -8.15 16.10 13.52
C HIS A 107 -9.65 15.76 13.70
N PRO A 108 -10.59 16.41 12.97
CA PRO A 108 -12.04 16.26 13.18
C PRO A 108 -12.57 14.83 13.11
N GLU A 109 -11.98 13.97 12.27
CA GLU A 109 -12.37 12.56 12.15
C GLU A 109 -12.12 11.75 13.43
N LEU A 110 -11.17 12.17 14.27
CA LEU A 110 -10.85 11.45 15.50
C LEU A 110 -11.98 11.47 16.52
N ASP A 111 -12.78 12.54 16.56
CA ASP A 111 -13.94 12.60 17.46
C ASP A 111 -15.00 11.58 17.06
N VAL A 112 -15.20 11.37 15.75
CA VAL A 112 -16.10 10.34 15.23
C VAL A 112 -15.58 8.94 15.58
N LEU A 113 -14.28 8.69 15.43
CA LEU A 113 -13.64 7.42 15.72
C LEU A 113 -13.68 7.10 17.23
N ARG A 114 -13.38 8.07 18.09
CA ARG A 114 -13.52 7.95 19.55
C ARG A 114 -14.98 7.67 19.95
N GLY A 115 -15.93 8.38 19.33
CA GLY A 115 -17.37 8.13 19.52
C GLY A 115 -17.82 6.74 19.07
N ALA A 116 -17.15 6.14 18.10
CA ALA A 116 -17.36 4.77 17.66
C ALA A 116 -16.65 3.72 18.56
N GLY A 117 -15.97 4.13 19.63
CA GLY A 117 -15.26 3.25 20.55
C GLY A 117 -13.90 2.78 20.03
N VAL A 118 -13.23 3.59 19.21
CA VAL A 118 -11.85 3.33 18.81
C VAL A 118 -10.90 3.97 19.82
N ASP A 119 -9.96 3.18 20.34
CA ASP A 119 -8.90 3.68 21.20
C ASP A 119 -7.89 4.48 20.35
N VAL A 120 -7.50 5.66 20.82
CA VAL A 120 -6.53 6.53 20.12
C VAL A 120 -5.31 6.76 21.02
N VAL A 121 -4.15 6.38 20.52
CA VAL A 121 -2.85 6.57 21.18
C VAL A 121 -2.00 7.49 20.30
N GLU A 122 -1.29 8.41 20.92
CA GLU A 122 -0.42 9.38 20.25
C GLU A 122 1.04 9.00 20.47
N GLY A 123 1.86 9.12 19.45
CA GLY A 123 3.30 8.97 19.55
C GLY A 123 3.93 8.25 18.38
N PRO A 124 5.21 8.54 18.11
CA PRO A 124 5.96 7.89 17.05
C PRO A 124 6.11 6.39 17.29
N VAL A 125 5.91 5.62 16.23
CA VAL A 125 6.12 4.18 16.25
C VAL A 125 7.61 3.90 16.11
N ARG A 126 8.17 3.17 17.05
CA ARG A 126 9.57 2.74 17.02
C ARG A 126 9.76 1.48 16.18
N ARG A 127 8.92 0.44 16.42
CA ARG A 127 9.07 -0.85 15.74
C ARG A 127 7.82 -1.74 15.86
N ILE A 128 7.76 -2.73 14.99
CA ILE A 128 6.83 -3.86 15.08
C ILE A 128 7.53 -5.05 15.74
N VAL A 129 6.90 -5.60 16.76
CA VAL A 129 7.42 -6.76 17.51
C VAL A 129 6.84 -8.04 16.94
N SER A 130 7.71 -8.97 16.57
CA SER A 130 7.31 -10.33 16.18
C SER A 130 7.14 -11.22 17.41
N GLY A 131 6.10 -12.04 17.42
CA GLY A 131 5.88 -13.07 18.43
C GLY A 131 6.74 -14.32 18.21
N GLU A 132 6.73 -15.23 19.16
CA GLU A 132 7.52 -16.46 19.14
C GLU A 132 7.22 -17.35 17.92
N HIS A 133 6.00 -17.30 17.39
CA HIS A 133 5.59 -18.08 16.22
C HIS A 133 5.72 -17.30 14.89
N GLY A 134 6.39 -16.15 14.90
CA GLY A 134 6.71 -15.37 13.72
C GLY A 134 5.64 -14.37 13.25
N GLY A 135 4.45 -14.37 13.84
CA GLY A 135 3.41 -13.36 13.61
C GLY A 135 3.67 -12.06 14.35
N VAL A 136 2.86 -11.02 14.10
CA VAL A 136 2.88 -9.77 14.86
C VAL A 136 2.41 -10.03 16.29
N ALA A 137 3.05 -9.39 17.28
CA ALA A 137 2.70 -9.47 18.69
C ALA A 137 2.39 -8.10 19.32
N ALA A 138 3.11 -7.05 18.92
CA ALA A 138 2.92 -5.70 19.44
C ALA A 138 3.46 -4.62 18.51
N VAL A 139 3.05 -3.38 18.79
CA VAL A 139 3.64 -2.14 18.28
C VAL A 139 4.29 -1.42 19.47
N ASP A 140 5.60 -1.18 19.40
CA ASP A 140 6.33 -0.41 20.39
C ASP A 140 6.43 1.05 19.93
N LEU A 141 6.16 1.98 20.83
CA LEU A 141 6.32 3.43 20.63
C LEU A 141 7.68 3.89 21.16
N GLU A 142 8.10 5.09 20.75
CA GLU A 142 9.36 5.71 21.18
C GLU A 142 9.40 6.03 22.70
N ASP A 143 8.23 6.28 23.31
CA ASP A 143 8.09 6.55 24.75
C ASP A 143 8.18 5.29 25.62
N GLY A 144 8.32 4.12 25.03
CA GLY A 144 8.37 2.83 25.70
C GLY A 144 7.01 2.15 25.87
N THR A 145 5.91 2.77 25.44
CA THR A 145 4.59 2.12 25.38
C THR A 145 4.62 0.95 24.42
N SER A 146 4.03 -0.19 24.80
CA SER A 146 3.89 -1.36 23.94
C SER A 146 2.41 -1.73 23.82
N ILE A 147 1.89 -1.74 22.60
CA ILE A 147 0.48 -2.01 22.27
C ILE A 147 0.38 -3.40 21.66
N ALA A 148 -0.28 -4.32 22.35
CA ALA A 148 -0.46 -5.68 21.87
C ALA A 148 -1.30 -5.71 20.59
N ALA A 149 -0.84 -6.41 19.56
CA ALA A 149 -1.50 -6.52 18.27
C ALA A 149 -1.42 -7.94 17.71
N ASP A 150 -2.50 -8.37 17.05
CA ASP A 150 -2.54 -9.61 16.28
C ASP A 150 -2.49 -9.31 14.77
N ALA A 151 -2.80 -8.05 14.40
CA ALA A 151 -2.66 -7.53 13.05
C ALA A 151 -2.43 -6.02 13.08
N ILE A 152 -1.79 -5.50 12.04
CA ILE A 152 -1.50 -4.08 11.88
C ILE A 152 -2.07 -3.59 10.56
N VAL A 153 -2.63 -2.39 10.57
CA VAL A 153 -3.10 -1.69 9.38
C VAL A 153 -2.23 -0.48 9.15
N VAL A 154 -1.75 -0.31 7.92
CA VAL A 154 -1.00 0.88 7.50
C VAL A 154 -1.50 1.37 6.15
N THR A 155 -1.31 2.66 5.86
CA THR A 155 -1.53 3.21 4.53
C THR A 155 -0.24 3.06 3.72
N ALA A 156 -0.27 2.24 2.66
CA ALA A 156 0.80 2.18 1.69
C ALA A 156 0.59 3.26 0.61
N ARG A 157 1.68 3.84 0.09
CA ARG A 157 1.63 4.64 -1.14
C ARG A 157 1.87 3.72 -2.33
N PHE A 158 1.09 3.91 -3.39
CA PHE A 158 1.13 3.05 -4.58
C PHE A 158 1.96 3.71 -5.67
N GLU A 159 3.09 3.13 -6.00
CA GLU A 159 3.97 3.58 -7.07
C GLU A 159 3.74 2.73 -8.33
N VAL A 160 3.33 3.36 -9.43
CA VAL A 160 3.11 2.64 -10.69
C VAL A 160 4.42 2.16 -11.30
N ARG A 161 4.45 0.92 -11.75
CA ARG A 161 5.62 0.36 -12.45
C ARG A 161 5.65 0.82 -13.90
N ALA A 162 5.89 2.12 -14.11
CA ALA A 162 5.91 2.75 -15.43
C ALA A 162 7.28 2.74 -16.12
N ALA A 163 8.34 2.32 -15.45
CA ALA A 163 9.70 2.34 -15.99
C ALA A 163 9.85 1.72 -17.41
N PRO A 164 9.19 0.60 -17.75
CA PRO A 164 9.26 0.04 -19.10
C PRO A 164 8.68 0.94 -20.19
N PHE A 165 7.86 1.92 -19.82
CA PHE A 165 7.15 2.81 -20.77
C PHE A 165 7.76 4.21 -20.84
N ALA A 166 8.81 4.49 -20.08
CA ALA A 166 9.46 5.81 -20.03
C ALA A 166 9.99 6.25 -21.42
N SER A 167 10.48 5.32 -22.24
CA SER A 167 10.93 5.59 -23.60
C SER A 167 9.81 6.01 -24.56
N LEU A 168 8.55 5.80 -24.19
CA LEU A 168 7.36 6.27 -24.92
C LEU A 168 6.88 7.64 -24.43
N GLY A 169 7.59 8.26 -23.48
CA GLY A 169 7.19 9.53 -22.88
C GLY A 169 6.10 9.40 -21.80
N LEU A 170 5.77 8.18 -21.37
CA LEU A 170 4.78 7.96 -20.33
C LEU A 170 5.43 8.18 -18.95
N VAL A 171 5.03 9.25 -18.29
CA VAL A 171 5.55 9.67 -16.99
C VAL A 171 4.45 9.47 -15.93
N PRO A 172 4.78 8.90 -14.76
CA PRO A 172 3.84 8.82 -13.66
C PRO A 172 3.35 10.20 -13.22
N THR A 173 2.06 10.33 -13.01
CA THR A 173 1.39 11.55 -12.51
C THR A 173 0.80 11.26 -11.12
N PRO A 174 0.99 12.14 -10.11
CA PRO A 174 0.42 11.95 -8.79
C PRO A 174 -1.11 11.85 -8.82
N LEU A 175 -1.66 10.90 -8.07
CA LEU A 175 -3.11 10.83 -7.81
C LEU A 175 -3.55 12.01 -6.93
N GLN A 176 -4.71 12.58 -7.23
CA GLN A 176 -5.31 13.66 -6.42
C GLN A 176 -5.56 13.24 -4.96
N SER A 177 -5.78 11.95 -4.73
CA SER A 177 -5.93 11.38 -3.38
C SER A 177 -4.66 11.41 -2.54
N GLY A 178 -3.48 11.65 -3.12
CA GLY A 178 -2.19 11.52 -2.44
C GLY A 178 -1.72 10.09 -2.21
N LEU A 179 -2.52 9.08 -2.59
CA LEU A 179 -2.21 7.65 -2.34
C LEU A 179 -1.13 7.07 -3.27
N GLY A 180 -0.67 7.81 -4.25
CA GLY A 180 0.39 7.33 -5.16
C GLY A 180 0.31 7.97 -6.54
N ASP A 181 0.79 7.24 -7.53
CA ASP A 181 0.92 7.70 -8.91
C ASP A 181 0.15 6.80 -9.88
N HIS A 182 -0.19 7.34 -11.04
CA HIS A 182 -0.78 6.60 -12.15
C HIS A 182 -0.17 7.08 -13.48
N VAL A 183 -0.38 6.32 -14.55
CA VAL A 183 -0.17 6.79 -15.92
C VAL A 183 -1.50 7.33 -16.42
N GLU A 184 -1.50 8.57 -16.92
CA GLU A 184 -2.71 9.18 -17.48
C GLU A 184 -3.19 8.40 -18.68
N THR A 185 -4.51 8.19 -18.75
CA THR A 185 -5.20 7.52 -19.85
C THR A 185 -6.47 8.27 -20.21
N ASP A 186 -6.90 8.13 -21.46
CA ASP A 186 -8.25 8.52 -21.85
C ASP A 186 -9.31 7.54 -21.26
N PRO A 187 -10.62 7.83 -21.40
CA PRO A 187 -11.68 6.95 -20.90
C PRO A 187 -11.69 5.52 -21.50
N SER A 188 -10.99 5.30 -22.62
CA SER A 188 -10.82 3.98 -23.24
C SER A 188 -9.61 3.22 -22.68
N GLY A 189 -8.81 3.87 -21.84
CA GLY A 189 -7.56 3.35 -21.29
C GLY A 189 -6.36 3.50 -22.24
N ALA A 190 -6.47 4.31 -23.28
CA ALA A 190 -5.34 4.62 -24.17
C ALA A 190 -4.53 5.81 -23.61
N THR A 191 -3.22 5.78 -23.85
CA THR A 191 -2.24 6.82 -23.47
C THR A 191 -1.72 7.51 -24.71
#